data_59c4a765dd2dca3c9aee4d83fa3de824
#
_entry.id   59c4a765dd2dca3c9aee4d83fa3de824
#
_cell.length_a   1.000
_cell.length_b   1.000
_cell.length_c   1.000
_cell.angle_alpha   90.00
_cell.angle_beta   90.00
_cell.angle_gamma   90.00
#
_symmetry.space_group_name_H-M   'P 1'
#
loop_
_entity.id
_entity.type
_entity.pdbx_description
1 polymer ?
#
loop_
_entity_poly.entity_id
_entity_poly.type
_entity_poly.pdbx_seq_one_letter_code
_entity_poly.pdbx_strand_id
1 'polypeptide(L)'
;ESVIFLDEIETSLHPRAVVKFLNIIYDLSKSGIQFFIATHSYFVIKELSLIAKRDSCDMSVLSLNIGEPPRYDNLQNGIPQNSIIEESVRLYEEEIALVMGNDDERD
;
A
#
# COMPACT_ATOMS: atom_id res chain seq x y z
N GLU A 1 -14.29 2.12 22.48
CA GLU A 1 -13.58 2.41 21.24
C GLU A 1 -12.08 2.31 21.43
N SER A 2 -11.42 1.63 20.52
CA SER A 2 -9.97 1.44 20.57
C SER A 2 -9.32 2.04 19.35
N VAL A 3 -8.11 2.56 19.54
CA VAL A 3 -7.27 3.09 18.47
C VAL A 3 -5.96 2.32 18.51
N ILE A 4 -5.56 1.76 17.38
CA ILE A 4 -4.35 0.96 17.27
C ILE A 4 -3.45 1.56 16.21
N PHE A 5 -2.17 1.75 16.54
CA PHE A 5 -1.15 2.22 15.61
C PHE A 5 -0.23 1.06 15.22
N LEU A 6 -0.03 0.89 13.93
CA LEU A 6 0.84 -0.13 13.38
C LEU A 6 1.90 0.54 12.51
N ASP A 7 3.16 0.19 12.73
CA ASP A 7 4.27 0.79 12.01
C ASP A 7 5.10 -0.30 11.35
N GLU A 8 5.32 -0.14 10.04
CA GLU A 8 6.21 -1.01 9.27
C GLU A 8 5.92 -2.51 9.43
N ILE A 9 4.64 -2.88 9.33
CA ILE A 9 4.23 -4.28 9.49
C ILE A 9 4.89 -5.21 8.45
N GLU A 10 5.26 -4.67 7.29
CA GLU A 10 5.86 -5.41 6.19
C GLU A 10 7.30 -5.86 6.47
N THR A 11 7.98 -5.26 7.46
CA THR A 11 9.40 -5.55 7.69
C THR A 11 9.66 -6.90 8.33
N SER A 12 8.67 -7.44 9.04
CA SER A 12 8.83 -8.68 9.79
C SER A 12 7.92 -9.81 9.33
N LEU A 13 7.11 -9.58 8.29
CA LEU A 13 6.14 -10.57 7.82
C LEU A 13 6.39 -10.96 6.37
N HIS A 14 6.16 -12.24 6.07
CA HIS A 14 6.11 -12.71 4.69
C HIS A 14 4.94 -12.02 3.95
N PRO A 15 5.05 -11.74 2.64
CA PRO A 15 3.97 -11.09 1.88
C PRO A 15 2.59 -11.72 2.06
N ARG A 16 2.48 -13.05 2.10
CA ARG A 16 1.19 -13.70 2.34
C ARG A 16 0.64 -13.41 3.73
N ALA A 17 1.52 -13.31 4.71
CA ALA A 17 1.12 -12.98 6.07
C ALA A 17 0.65 -11.52 6.15
N VAL A 18 1.29 -10.63 5.40
CA VAL A 18 0.87 -9.23 5.33
C VAL A 18 -0.55 -9.12 4.76
N VAL A 19 -0.85 -9.83 3.67
CA VAL A 19 -2.18 -9.84 3.08
C VAL A 19 -3.22 -10.31 4.08
N LYS A 20 -2.97 -11.43 4.75
CA LYS A 20 -3.89 -11.97 5.76
C LYS A 20 -4.08 -11.00 6.92
N PHE A 21 -2.99 -10.40 7.37
CA PHE A 21 -3.00 -9.45 8.49
C PHE A 21 -3.84 -8.23 8.15
N LEU A 22 -3.65 -7.65 6.96
CA LEU A 22 -4.41 -6.49 6.52
C LEU A 22 -5.91 -6.79 6.41
N ASN A 23 -6.27 -7.98 5.94
CA ASN A 23 -7.67 -8.36 5.86
C ASN A 23 -8.28 -8.57 7.25
N ILE A 24 -7.53 -9.12 8.19
CA ILE A 24 -7.97 -9.24 9.58
C ILE A 24 -8.17 -7.85 10.20
N ILE A 25 -7.23 -6.93 9.99
CA ILE A 25 -7.34 -5.55 10.47
C ILE A 25 -8.59 -4.89 9.92
N TYR A 26 -8.85 -5.06 8.63
CA TYR A 26 -10.03 -4.49 8.01
C TYR A 26 -11.31 -5.03 8.64
N ASP A 27 -11.39 -6.34 8.86
CA ASP A 27 -12.55 -6.94 9.51
C ASP A 27 -12.74 -6.40 10.93
N LEU A 28 -11.66 -6.26 11.69
CA LEU A 28 -11.73 -5.71 13.03
C LEU A 28 -12.15 -4.25 13.04
N SER A 29 -11.79 -3.50 12.01
CA SER A 29 -12.18 -2.09 11.91
C SER A 29 -13.70 -1.93 11.79
N LYS A 30 -14.38 -2.92 11.25
CA LYS A 30 -15.84 -2.90 11.14
C LYS A 30 -16.53 -2.99 12.50
N SER A 31 -15.84 -3.48 13.52
CA SER A 31 -16.39 -3.61 14.87
C SER A 31 -16.10 -2.41 15.77
N GLY A 32 -15.61 -1.31 15.18
CA GLY A 32 -15.42 -0.06 15.92
C GLY A 32 -13.99 0.22 16.35
N ILE A 33 -13.03 -0.61 15.91
CA ILE A 33 -11.61 -0.36 16.20
C ILE A 33 -11.05 0.51 15.08
N GLN A 34 -10.41 1.62 15.43
CA GLN A 34 -9.76 2.49 14.46
C GLN A 34 -8.28 2.12 14.34
N PHE A 35 -7.82 1.92 13.13
CA PHE A 35 -6.42 1.57 12.87
C PHE A 35 -5.73 2.70 12.13
N PHE A 36 -4.48 2.98 12.53
CA PHE A 36 -3.58 3.86 11.82
C PHE A 36 -2.36 3.04 11.41
N ILE A 37 -2.08 2.98 10.12
CA ILE A 37 -0.99 2.18 9.59
C ILE A 37 0.03 3.11 8.95
N ALA A 38 1.26 3.09 9.45
CA ALA A 38 2.35 3.83 8.87
C ALA A 38 3.19 2.86 8.03
N THR A 39 3.35 3.16 6.75
CA THR A 39 4.09 2.30 5.85
C THR A 39 4.67 3.10 4.69
N HIS A 40 5.77 2.62 4.13
CA HIS A 40 6.30 3.11 2.87
C HIS A 40 6.38 1.99 1.83
N SER A 41 5.64 0.91 2.07
CA SER A 41 5.59 -0.24 1.17
C SER A 41 4.47 -0.08 0.14
N TYR A 42 4.83 -0.07 -1.13
CA TYR A 42 3.86 -0.07 -2.22
C TYR A 42 2.92 -1.29 -2.12
N PHE A 43 3.46 -2.44 -1.70
CA PHE A 43 2.67 -3.66 -1.57
C PHE A 43 1.54 -3.50 -0.56
N VAL A 44 1.83 -2.91 0.59
CA VAL A 44 0.81 -2.66 1.63
C VAL A 44 -0.28 -1.72 1.11
N ILE A 45 0.14 -0.61 0.48
CA ILE A 45 -0.80 0.38 -0.05
C ILE A 45 -1.66 -0.24 -1.16
N LYS A 46 -1.06 -1.05 -2.02
CA LYS A 46 -1.79 -1.73 -3.11
C LYS A 46 -2.86 -2.67 -2.55
N GLU A 47 -2.53 -3.46 -1.54
CA GLU A 47 -3.48 -4.38 -0.92
C GLU A 47 -4.63 -3.62 -0.26
N LEU A 48 -4.32 -2.55 0.47
CA LEU A 48 -5.35 -1.71 1.09
C LEU A 48 -6.25 -1.06 0.04
N SER A 49 -5.68 -0.61 -1.07
CA SER A 49 -6.45 -0.06 -2.18
C SER A 49 -7.42 -1.09 -2.76
N LEU A 50 -6.96 -2.33 -2.92
CA LEU A 50 -7.82 -3.42 -3.41
C LEU A 50 -8.97 -3.71 -2.45
N ILE A 51 -8.70 -3.70 -1.15
CA ILE A 51 -9.75 -3.89 -0.13
C ILE A 51 -10.76 -2.74 -0.21
N ALA A 52 -10.29 -1.51 -0.30
CA ALA A 52 -11.17 -0.34 -0.37
C ALA A 52 -12.08 -0.38 -1.59
N LYS A 53 -11.56 -0.80 -2.73
CA LYS A 53 -12.34 -0.90 -3.96
C LYS A 53 -13.32 -2.08 -3.91
N ARG A 54 -12.87 -3.22 -3.42
CA ARG A 54 -13.70 -4.43 -3.33
C ARG A 54 -14.95 -4.19 -2.50
N ASP A 55 -14.80 -3.54 -1.36
CA ASP A 55 -15.90 -3.35 -0.40
C ASP A 55 -16.48 -1.92 -0.47
N SER A 56 -16.06 -1.11 -1.42
CA SER A 56 -16.52 0.27 -1.60
C SER A 56 -16.47 1.07 -0.32
N CYS A 57 -15.36 0.97 0.41
CA CYS A 57 -15.18 1.68 1.68
C CYS A 57 -14.22 2.84 1.55
N ASP A 58 -14.47 3.88 2.35
CA ASP A 58 -13.57 5.02 2.42
C ASP A 58 -12.36 4.65 3.28
N MET A 59 -11.18 4.84 2.73
CA MET A 59 -9.94 4.57 3.44
C MET A 59 -8.99 5.74 3.19
N SER A 60 -8.85 6.58 4.20
CA SER A 60 -8.05 7.81 4.10
C SER A 60 -6.56 7.48 4.12
N VAL A 61 -5.82 8.16 3.28
CA VAL A 61 -4.36 8.05 3.28
C VAL A 61 -3.75 9.44 3.32
N LEU A 62 -2.71 9.58 4.14
CA LEU A 62 -1.94 10.81 4.27
C LEU A 62 -0.54 10.54 3.72
N SER A 63 -0.19 11.24 2.65
CA SER A 63 1.13 11.12 2.03
C SER A 63 2.03 12.25 2.52
N LEU A 64 3.22 11.88 3.01
CA LEU A 64 4.20 12.83 3.52
C LEU A 64 5.46 12.77 2.65
N ASN A 65 5.78 13.87 1.97
CA ASN A 65 6.98 14.00 1.16
C ASN A 65 7.83 15.15 1.70
N ILE A 66 9.15 14.96 1.69
CA ILE A 66 10.09 16.00 2.14
C ILE A 66 9.96 17.24 1.25
N GLY A 67 9.76 18.41 1.87
CA GLY A 67 9.66 19.66 1.16
C GLY A 67 8.30 19.95 0.53
N GLU A 68 7.31 19.09 0.74
CA GLU A 68 5.97 19.29 0.22
C GLU A 68 4.93 19.25 1.35
N PRO A 69 3.80 19.95 1.20
CA PRO A 69 2.75 19.86 2.18
C PRO A 69 2.13 18.46 2.18
N PRO A 70 1.57 17.99 3.31
CA PRO A 70 0.89 16.71 3.36
C PRO A 70 -0.29 16.64 2.39
N ARG A 71 -0.48 15.47 1.77
CA ARG A 71 -1.60 15.24 0.85
C ARG A 71 -2.53 14.20 1.43
N TYR A 72 -3.83 14.47 1.33
CA TYR A 72 -4.87 13.56 1.75
C TYR A 72 -5.56 12.98 0.54
N ASP A 73 -5.69 11.67 0.50
CA ASP A 73 -6.36 10.95 -0.59
C ASP A 73 -7.26 9.85 0.00
N ASN A 74 -8.14 9.32 -0.84
CA ASN A 74 -8.98 8.18 -0.49
C ASN A 74 -8.55 7.00 -1.36
N LEU A 75 -8.12 5.90 -0.74
CA LEU A 75 -7.63 4.73 -1.45
C LEU A 75 -8.68 4.08 -2.34
N GLN A 76 -9.97 4.29 -2.07
CA GLN A 76 -11.04 3.82 -2.94
C GLN A 76 -10.92 4.41 -4.35
N ASN A 77 -10.38 5.62 -4.46
CA ASN A 77 -10.21 6.33 -5.73
C ASN A 77 -8.90 5.96 -6.44
N GLY A 78 -8.10 5.12 -5.84
CA GLY A 78 -6.84 4.66 -6.42
C GLY A 78 -5.64 4.93 -5.50
N ILE A 79 -4.47 4.55 -5.98
CA ILE A 79 -3.24 4.72 -5.23
C ILE A 79 -2.75 6.16 -5.37
N PRO A 80 -2.41 6.84 -4.25
CA PRO A 80 -1.98 8.23 -4.33
C PRO A 80 -0.63 8.37 -5.03
N GLN A 81 -0.45 9.50 -5.68
CA GLN A 81 0.82 9.86 -6.30
C GLN A 81 1.71 10.49 -5.25
N ASN A 82 2.76 9.78 -4.83
CA ASN A 82 3.79 10.33 -3.97
C ASN A 82 5.15 9.76 -4.35
N SER A 83 6.22 10.37 -3.86
CA SER A 83 7.56 10.01 -4.31
C SER A 83 7.94 8.57 -4.00
N ILE A 84 7.49 8.02 -2.89
CA ILE A 84 7.81 6.64 -2.50
C ILE A 84 7.09 5.66 -3.41
N ILE A 85 5.80 5.89 -3.67
CA ILE A 85 5.00 5.02 -4.51
C ILE A 85 5.45 5.13 -5.97
N GLU A 86 5.72 6.34 -6.45
CA GLU A 86 6.22 6.54 -7.80
C GLU A 86 7.54 5.81 -8.02
N GLU A 87 8.44 5.88 -7.05
CA GLU A 87 9.73 5.20 -7.14
C GLU A 87 9.55 3.68 -7.12
N SER A 88 8.66 3.15 -6.31
CA SER A 88 8.37 1.72 -6.26
C SER A 88 7.80 1.21 -7.58
N VAL A 89 6.89 1.95 -8.18
CA VAL A 89 6.31 1.61 -9.48
C VAL A 89 7.37 1.65 -10.57
N ARG A 90 8.20 2.69 -10.55
CA ARG A 90 9.29 2.85 -11.52
C ARG A 90 10.25 1.66 -11.47
N LEU A 91 10.65 1.25 -10.28
CA LEU A 91 11.55 0.11 -10.11
C LEU A 91 10.92 -1.18 -10.62
N TYR A 92 9.65 -1.38 -10.34
CA TYR A 92 8.93 -2.56 -10.79
C TYR A 92 8.85 -2.61 -12.32
N GLU A 93 8.50 -1.48 -12.93
CA GLU A 93 8.43 -1.38 -14.39
C GLU A 93 9.79 -1.60 -15.03
N GLU A 94 10.84 -1.06 -14.44
CA GLU A 94 12.21 -1.23 -14.91
C GLU A 94 12.64 -2.68 -14.85
N GLU A 95 12.30 -3.38 -13.77
CA GLU A 95 12.59 -4.81 -13.63
C GLU A 95 11.90 -5.62 -14.72
N ILE A 96 10.63 -5.35 -14.99
CA ILE A 96 9.89 -6.02 -16.05
C ILE A 96 10.56 -5.77 -17.40
N ALA A 97 10.94 -4.54 -17.68
CA ALA A 97 11.59 -4.18 -18.94
C ALA A 97 12.91 -4.93 -19.12
N LEU A 98 13.69 -5.07 -18.05
CA LEU A 98 14.96 -5.81 -18.12
C LEU A 98 14.72 -7.29 -18.36
N VAL A 99 13.75 -7.90 -17.73
CA VAL A 99 13.43 -9.31 -17.96
C VAL A 99 12.98 -9.53 -19.39
N MET A 100 12.10 -8.68 -19.92
CA MET A 100 11.64 -8.78 -21.30
C MET A 100 12.77 -8.50 -22.30
N GLY A 101 13.65 -7.54 -21.99
CA GLY A 101 14.81 -7.25 -22.82
C GLY A 101 15.76 -8.42 -22.87
N ASN A 102 16.00 -9.12 -21.78
CA ASN A 102 16.84 -10.30 -21.73
C ASN A 102 16.26 -11.45 -22.56
N ASP A 103 14.94 -11.62 -22.54
CA ASP A 103 14.28 -12.63 -23.36
C ASP A 103 14.44 -12.33 -24.84
N ASP A 104 14.35 -11.05 -25.23
CA ASP A 104 14.57 -10.62 -26.60
C ASP A 104 16.01 -10.85 -27.04
N GLU A 105 16.97 -10.66 -26.16
CA GLU A 105 18.39 -10.86 -26.46
C GLU A 105 18.76 -12.33 -26.65
N ARG A 106 17.98 -13.25 -26.11
CA ARG A 106 18.23 -14.70 -26.26
C ARG A 106 17.81 -15.26 -27.61
N ASP A 107 16.99 -14.53 -28.29
CA ASP A 107 16.52 -14.91 -29.62
C ASP A 107 17.56 -14.52 -30.67
#